data_6ab747d619b8100c37ecdad702d0bdfa
#
_entry.id   6ab747d619b8100c37ecdad702d0bdfa
#
_cell.length_a   1.000
_cell.length_b   1.000
_cell.length_c   1.000
_cell.angle_alpha   90.00
_cell.angle_beta   90.00
_cell.angle_gamma   90.00
#
_symmetry.space_group_name_H-M   'P 1'
#
loop_
_entity.id
_entity.type
_entity.pdbx_description
1 polymer ?
#
loop_
_entity_poly.entity_id
_entity_poly.type
_entity_poly.pdbx_seq_one_letter_code
_entity_poly.pdbx_strand_id
1 'polypeptide(L)'
;GKKMTKAEKKDVPVTLKNGTAFKIAYWDIDSGKKGPVLLITAALHGNEVQGSEVMRRFCPIAEKKIVKGRMLLIPFANPLALWNRRPHIVSTLAHPKGREIWDAEKKIMRFDPRDNINSTWPGNPEGNEAEQITYVLSEKIVKQATHCIDMHCWNRFSIAVALSTEDEKQME
;
A
#
# COMPACT_ATOMS: atom_id res chain seq x y z
N GLY A 1 -1.18 -14.39 -33.70
CA GLY A 1 -0.26 -13.72 -32.80
C GLY A 1 -0.87 -13.60 -31.44
N LYS A 2 -0.13 -13.90 -30.37
CA LYS A 2 -0.57 -13.75 -28.98
C LYS A 2 -0.79 -12.26 -28.71
N LYS A 3 -1.99 -11.82 -28.41
CA LYS A 3 -2.28 -10.43 -28.07
C LYS A 3 -1.45 -10.10 -26.83
N MET A 4 -0.52 -9.15 -26.94
CA MET A 4 0.27 -8.72 -25.77
C MET A 4 -0.68 -8.04 -24.78
N THR A 5 -0.66 -8.49 -23.54
CA THR A 5 -1.34 -7.81 -22.43
C THR A 5 -0.63 -6.48 -22.19
N LYS A 6 -1.37 -5.40 -22.03
CA LYS A 6 -0.83 -4.07 -21.79
C LYS A 6 -1.31 -3.59 -20.41
N ALA A 7 -0.41 -3.03 -19.63
CA ALA A 7 -0.77 -2.41 -18.37
C ALA A 7 -1.61 -1.17 -18.63
N GLU A 8 -2.77 -1.10 -17.99
CA GLU A 8 -3.62 0.07 -18.00
C GLU A 8 -3.37 0.87 -16.72
N LYS A 9 -3.04 2.14 -16.85
CA LYS A 9 -2.93 3.03 -15.70
C LYS A 9 -4.32 3.47 -15.27
N LYS A 10 -4.65 3.23 -14.01
CA LYS A 10 -5.90 3.61 -13.36
C LYS A 10 -5.66 4.40 -12.10
N ASP A 11 -6.69 5.07 -11.62
CA ASP A 11 -6.65 5.88 -10.41
C ASP A 11 -7.78 5.49 -9.45
N VAL A 12 -7.48 5.47 -8.16
CA VAL A 12 -8.46 5.45 -7.08
C VAL A 12 -8.57 6.85 -6.51
N PRO A 13 -9.68 7.56 -6.69
CA PRO A 13 -9.88 8.86 -6.07
C PRO A 13 -10.09 8.69 -4.55
N VAL A 14 -9.43 9.54 -3.78
CA VAL A 14 -9.55 9.62 -2.32
C VAL A 14 -9.91 11.05 -1.95
N THR A 15 -10.96 11.21 -1.18
CA THR A 15 -11.33 12.50 -0.56
C THR A 15 -11.47 12.27 0.94
N LEU A 16 -10.63 12.93 1.71
CA LEU A 16 -10.63 12.83 3.16
C LEU A 16 -11.63 13.80 3.78
N LYS A 17 -12.07 13.53 5.00
CA LYS A 17 -13.01 14.38 5.74
C LYS A 17 -12.51 15.81 5.98
N ASN A 18 -11.19 16.00 6.03
CA ASN A 18 -10.58 17.32 6.14
C ASN A 18 -10.57 18.11 4.82
N GLY A 19 -11.19 17.59 3.75
CA GLY A 19 -11.24 18.21 2.42
C GLY A 19 -10.03 17.91 1.53
N THR A 20 -8.99 17.24 2.02
CA THR A 20 -7.85 16.85 1.19
C THR A 20 -8.29 15.82 0.15
N ALA A 21 -8.01 16.09 -1.12
CA ALA A 21 -8.35 15.21 -2.22
C ALA A 21 -7.11 14.87 -3.05
N PHE A 22 -6.96 13.61 -3.41
CA PHE A 22 -5.87 13.11 -4.26
C PHE A 22 -6.27 11.81 -4.95
N LYS A 23 -5.38 11.27 -5.77
CA LYS A 23 -5.57 10.00 -6.45
C LYS A 23 -4.43 9.05 -6.12
N ILE A 24 -4.75 7.78 -5.94
CA ILE A 24 -3.78 6.70 -5.82
C ILE A 24 -3.74 5.98 -7.17
N ALA A 25 -2.64 6.16 -7.90
CA ALA A 25 -2.46 5.53 -9.20
C ALA A 25 -2.04 4.07 -9.04
N TYR A 26 -2.53 3.21 -9.93
CA TYR A 26 -2.11 1.82 -10.04
C TYR A 26 -2.07 1.35 -11.50
N TRP A 27 -1.30 0.31 -11.76
CA TRP A 27 -1.34 -0.41 -13.02
C TRP A 27 -2.22 -1.65 -12.89
N ASP A 28 -3.06 -1.84 -13.87
CA ASP A 28 -3.94 -2.98 -14.01
C ASP A 28 -3.49 -3.80 -15.21
N ILE A 29 -3.01 -5.01 -14.96
CA ILE A 29 -2.50 -5.92 -15.98
C ILE A 29 -3.42 -7.12 -16.03
N ASP A 30 -4.38 -7.11 -16.97
CA ASP A 30 -5.36 -8.17 -17.12
C ASP A 30 -5.00 -9.08 -18.32
N SER A 31 -4.79 -10.35 -18.04
CA SER A 31 -4.53 -11.35 -19.09
C SER A 31 -5.72 -11.65 -20.00
N GLY A 32 -6.91 -11.19 -19.66
CA GLY A 32 -8.18 -11.53 -20.31
C GLY A 32 -8.63 -12.98 -20.06
N LYS A 33 -7.97 -13.71 -19.15
CA LYS A 33 -8.33 -15.08 -18.77
C LYS A 33 -8.60 -15.18 -17.28
N LYS A 34 -9.65 -15.92 -16.91
CA LYS A 34 -9.99 -16.15 -15.50
C LYS A 34 -8.79 -16.77 -14.75
N GLY A 35 -8.51 -16.26 -13.55
CA GLY A 35 -7.42 -16.73 -12.71
C GLY A 35 -7.31 -15.91 -11.44
N PRO A 36 -6.23 -16.08 -10.66
CA PRO A 36 -5.99 -15.31 -9.45
C PRO A 36 -5.79 -13.83 -9.75
N VAL A 37 -6.05 -13.00 -8.75
CA VAL A 37 -5.78 -11.56 -8.77
C VAL A 37 -4.70 -11.29 -7.73
N LEU A 38 -3.52 -10.90 -8.19
CA LEU A 38 -2.39 -10.54 -7.35
C LEU A 38 -2.35 -9.01 -7.17
N LEU A 39 -2.46 -8.55 -5.93
CA LEU A 39 -2.20 -7.18 -5.56
C LEU A 39 -0.77 -7.05 -5.04
N ILE A 40 -0.03 -6.08 -5.56
CA ILE A 40 1.27 -5.69 -5.02
C ILE A 40 1.21 -4.23 -4.63
N THR A 41 1.55 -3.92 -3.37
CA THR A 41 1.63 -2.56 -2.84
C THR A 41 3.07 -2.18 -2.50
N ALA A 42 3.38 -0.90 -2.55
CA ALA A 42 4.63 -0.33 -2.04
C ALA A 42 4.40 1.09 -1.52
N ALA A 43 5.38 1.60 -0.79
CA ALA A 43 5.36 2.92 -0.18
C ALA A 43 4.11 3.17 0.70
N LEU A 44 3.67 2.15 1.46
CA LEU A 44 2.77 2.34 2.60
C LEU A 44 3.43 3.24 3.64
N HIS A 45 4.72 3.05 3.88
CA HIS A 45 5.55 4.06 4.53
C HIS A 45 6.15 4.99 3.46
N GLY A 46 5.92 6.29 3.58
CA GLY A 46 6.23 7.25 2.52
C GLY A 46 7.71 7.45 2.21
N ASN A 47 8.61 6.99 3.08
CA ASN A 47 10.06 7.00 2.87
C ASN A 47 10.61 5.67 2.30
N GLU A 48 9.76 4.65 2.08
CA GLU A 48 10.14 3.32 1.61
C GLU A 48 9.78 3.16 0.12
N VAL A 49 10.52 3.83 -0.76
CA VAL A 49 10.18 3.95 -2.19
C VAL A 49 10.85 2.91 -3.11
N GLN A 50 11.70 2.05 -2.57
CA GLN A 50 12.44 1.06 -3.37
C GLN A 50 11.51 0.06 -4.04
N GLY A 51 10.43 -0.36 -3.35
CA GLY A 51 9.39 -1.23 -3.92
C GLY A 51 8.70 -0.61 -5.14
N SER A 52 8.54 0.70 -5.16
CA SER A 52 7.96 1.44 -6.30
C SER A 52 8.85 1.32 -7.55
N GLU A 53 10.16 1.39 -7.38
CA GLU A 53 11.11 1.19 -8.48
C GLU A 53 11.15 -0.27 -8.95
N VAL A 54 11.04 -1.23 -8.03
CA VAL A 54 10.88 -2.65 -8.38
C VAL A 54 9.63 -2.83 -9.26
N MET A 55 8.49 -2.26 -8.87
CA MET A 55 7.26 -2.34 -9.67
C MET A 55 7.41 -1.69 -11.04
N ARG A 56 8.06 -0.54 -11.12
CA ARG A 56 8.28 0.14 -12.41
C ARG A 56 9.06 -0.74 -13.38
N ARG A 57 10.08 -1.47 -12.89
CA ARG A 57 10.86 -2.42 -13.70
C ARG A 57 10.10 -3.72 -13.99
N PHE A 58 9.30 -4.17 -13.03
CA PHE A 58 8.55 -5.41 -13.13
C PHE A 58 7.35 -5.30 -14.10
N CYS A 59 6.69 -4.16 -14.16
CA CYS A 59 5.47 -3.96 -14.94
C CYS A 59 5.62 -4.41 -16.41
N PRO A 60 6.63 -4.00 -17.19
CA PRO A 60 6.80 -4.47 -18.57
C PRO A 60 7.17 -5.96 -18.69
N ILE A 61 7.70 -6.56 -17.63
CA ILE A 61 7.94 -8.01 -17.56
C ILE A 61 6.62 -8.73 -17.36
N ALA A 62 5.79 -8.26 -16.45
CA ALA A 62 4.47 -8.81 -16.17
C ALA A 62 3.56 -8.78 -17.40
N GLU A 63 3.55 -7.67 -18.17
CA GLU A 63 2.82 -7.56 -19.44
C GLU A 63 3.13 -8.71 -20.42
N LYS A 64 4.40 -9.13 -20.47
CA LYS A 64 4.88 -10.20 -21.37
C LYS A 64 4.66 -11.60 -20.80
N LYS A 65 4.65 -11.74 -19.47
CA LYS A 65 4.73 -13.05 -18.81
C LYS A 65 3.40 -13.51 -18.23
N ILE A 66 2.45 -12.63 -17.98
CA ILE A 66 1.14 -13.02 -17.44
C ILE A 66 0.43 -13.97 -18.39
N VAL A 67 -0.02 -15.12 -17.89
CA VAL A 67 -0.67 -16.18 -18.69
C VAL A 67 -2.14 -16.34 -18.36
N LYS A 68 -2.55 -16.01 -17.14
CA LYS A 68 -3.94 -16.00 -16.65
C LYS A 68 -4.06 -15.09 -15.44
N GLY A 69 -5.29 -14.67 -15.10
CA GLY A 69 -5.56 -13.82 -13.96
C GLY A 69 -5.19 -12.36 -14.22
N ARG A 70 -4.96 -11.62 -13.16
CA ARG A 70 -4.78 -10.18 -13.16
C ARG A 70 -3.75 -9.75 -12.13
N MET A 71 -3.02 -8.68 -12.40
CA MET A 71 -2.12 -8.04 -11.44
C MET A 71 -2.51 -6.59 -11.25
N LEU A 72 -2.62 -6.17 -10.00
CA LEU A 72 -2.87 -4.79 -9.58
C LEU A 72 -1.62 -4.29 -8.86
N LEU A 73 -0.95 -3.30 -9.41
CA LEU A 73 0.32 -2.79 -8.88
C LEU A 73 0.14 -1.35 -8.39
N ILE A 74 0.21 -1.13 -7.07
CA ILE A 74 0.11 0.20 -6.45
C ILE A 74 1.51 0.65 -6.01
N PRO A 75 2.23 1.47 -6.80
CA PRO A 75 3.61 1.84 -6.48
C PRO A 75 3.72 2.82 -5.31
N PHE A 76 2.67 3.62 -5.04
CA PHE A 76 2.65 4.64 -4.00
C PHE A 76 1.31 4.59 -3.27
N ALA A 77 1.20 3.67 -2.32
CA ALA A 77 -0.08 3.42 -1.63
C ALA A 77 -0.43 4.49 -0.58
N ASN A 78 0.56 5.26 -0.12
CA ASN A 78 0.38 6.34 0.85
C ASN A 78 0.97 7.67 0.36
N PRO A 79 0.29 8.40 -0.54
CA PRO A 79 0.78 9.66 -1.08
C PRO A 79 1.03 10.75 -0.03
N LEU A 80 0.25 10.80 1.04
CA LEU A 80 0.40 11.83 2.09
C LEU A 80 1.71 11.67 2.86
N ALA A 81 2.07 10.45 3.24
CA ALA A 81 3.34 10.17 3.88
C ALA A 81 4.52 10.38 2.90
N LEU A 82 4.34 10.00 1.63
CA LEU A 82 5.33 10.19 0.57
C LEU A 82 5.65 11.68 0.35
N TRP A 83 4.65 12.54 0.22
CA TRP A 83 4.85 13.97 0.01
C TRP A 83 5.65 14.61 1.15
N ASN A 84 5.45 14.13 2.36
CA ASN A 84 6.18 14.59 3.53
C ASN A 84 7.51 13.86 3.76
N ARG A 85 7.84 12.86 2.93
CA ARG A 85 9.03 12.00 3.06
C ARG A 85 9.16 11.38 4.46
N ARG A 86 8.03 10.97 5.03
CA ARG A 86 7.93 10.39 6.37
C ARG A 86 7.38 8.97 6.30
N PRO A 87 7.69 8.12 7.28
CA PRO A 87 7.10 6.77 7.32
C PRO A 87 5.58 6.83 7.50
N HIS A 88 5.08 7.73 8.33
CA HIS A 88 3.67 7.80 8.71
C HIS A 88 3.02 9.12 8.31
N ILE A 89 1.69 9.12 8.23
CA ILE A 89 0.89 10.32 8.04
C ILE A 89 0.87 11.08 9.37
N VAL A 90 1.18 12.37 9.30
CA VAL A 90 0.91 13.27 10.44
C VAL A 90 -0.54 13.71 10.31
N SER A 91 -1.43 13.04 11.03
CA SER A 91 -2.85 13.38 10.98
C SER A 91 -3.13 14.74 11.60
N THR A 92 -3.98 15.50 10.93
CA THR A 92 -4.47 16.79 11.40
C THR A 92 -5.70 16.66 12.31
N LEU A 93 -6.39 15.50 12.28
CA LEU A 93 -7.69 15.32 12.91
C LEU A 93 -7.65 14.97 14.40
N ALA A 94 -6.54 14.47 14.92
CA ALA A 94 -6.57 13.84 16.22
C ALA A 94 -5.75 14.49 17.34
N HIS A 95 -4.75 15.28 17.05
CA HIS A 95 -4.01 16.04 18.08
C HIS A 95 -3.33 17.27 17.51
N PRO A 96 -3.60 18.48 18.07
CA PRO A 96 -2.94 19.72 17.64
C PRO A 96 -1.43 19.77 17.93
N LYS A 97 -0.88 18.80 18.65
CA LYS A 97 0.54 18.74 19.05
C LYS A 97 1.36 17.65 18.36
N GLY A 98 0.86 17.05 17.25
CA GLY A 98 1.48 15.84 16.68
C GLY A 98 1.28 14.66 17.62
N ARG A 99 1.24 13.44 17.06
CA ARG A 99 0.86 12.27 17.85
C ARG A 99 2.04 11.57 18.47
N GLU A 100 2.91 12.34 19.09
CA GLU A 100 3.88 11.76 19.99
C GLU A 100 3.17 11.52 21.32
N ILE A 101 2.96 10.26 21.64
CA ILE A 101 2.42 9.82 22.92
C ILE A 101 3.61 9.52 23.83
N TRP A 102 3.68 10.19 24.98
CA TRP A 102 4.64 9.86 25.99
C TRP A 102 4.33 8.49 26.62
N ASP A 103 5.21 7.52 26.40
CA ASP A 103 5.15 6.23 27.11
C ASP A 103 5.87 6.38 28.45
N ALA A 104 5.09 6.52 29.52
CA ALA A 104 5.60 6.75 30.87
C ALA A 104 6.39 5.55 31.44
N GLU A 105 6.07 4.31 31.02
CA GLU A 105 6.77 3.11 31.46
C GLU A 105 8.15 3.01 30.80
N LYS A 106 8.23 3.32 29.51
CA LYS A 106 9.46 3.21 28.72
C LYS A 106 10.26 4.51 28.65
N LYS A 107 9.73 5.60 29.20
CA LYS A 107 10.33 6.95 29.15
C LYS A 107 10.75 7.38 27.73
N ILE A 108 9.93 7.06 26.74
CA ILE A 108 10.14 7.39 25.32
C ILE A 108 8.91 8.00 24.69
N MET A 109 9.12 8.83 23.68
CA MET A 109 8.04 9.29 22.81
C MET A 109 7.71 8.19 21.81
N ARG A 110 6.44 7.87 21.67
CA ARG A 110 5.92 6.90 20.69
C ARG A 110 5.02 7.59 19.69
N PHE A 111 5.04 7.10 18.47
CA PHE A 111 3.99 7.45 17.51
C PHE A 111 2.69 6.71 17.84
N ASP A 112 1.56 7.37 17.61
CA ASP A 112 0.28 6.70 17.70
C ASP A 112 0.24 5.56 16.66
N PRO A 113 -0.01 4.31 17.06
CA PRO A 113 -0.10 3.19 16.12
C PRO A 113 -1.10 3.44 14.99
N ARG A 114 -2.14 4.26 15.24
CA ARG A 114 -3.14 4.64 14.24
C ARG A 114 -2.59 5.55 13.13
N ASP A 115 -1.40 6.14 13.28
CA ASP A 115 -0.73 6.88 12.22
C ASP A 115 0.03 5.95 11.27
N ASN A 116 0.32 4.74 11.72
CA ASN A 116 0.92 3.71 10.89
C ASN A 116 -0.17 3.02 10.06
N ILE A 117 -0.16 3.31 8.77
CA ILE A 117 -1.14 2.76 7.83
C ILE A 117 -1.20 1.22 7.84
N ASN A 118 -0.10 0.53 8.20
CA ASN A 118 -0.07 -0.92 8.33
C ASN A 118 -1.03 -1.45 9.41
N SER A 119 -1.31 -0.64 10.43
CA SER A 119 -2.15 -1.03 11.57
C SER A 119 -3.60 -0.61 11.41
N THR A 120 -3.98 -0.01 10.27
CA THR A 120 -5.31 0.58 10.10
C THR A 120 -6.25 -0.22 9.20
N TRP A 121 -5.82 -1.33 8.64
CA TRP A 121 -6.64 -2.17 7.76
C TRP A 121 -7.76 -2.91 8.52
N PRO A 122 -8.96 -3.06 7.95
CA PRO A 122 -9.40 -2.67 6.60
C PRO A 122 -9.75 -1.19 6.45
N GLY A 123 -9.58 -0.38 7.47
CA GLY A 123 -9.86 1.04 7.49
C GLY A 123 -11.21 1.40 8.13
N ASN A 124 -11.39 2.70 8.34
CA ASN A 124 -12.60 3.28 8.87
C ASN A 124 -12.87 4.63 8.17
N PRO A 125 -14.01 4.82 7.48
CA PRO A 125 -14.30 6.08 6.79
C PRO A 125 -14.49 7.26 7.76
N GLU A 126 -14.81 6.97 9.03
CA GLU A 126 -14.97 7.96 10.11
C GLU A 126 -13.69 8.17 10.92
N GLY A 127 -12.63 7.42 10.60
CA GLY A 127 -11.37 7.44 11.31
C GLY A 127 -10.44 8.58 10.90
N ASN A 128 -9.16 8.43 11.26
CA ASN A 128 -8.11 9.35 10.86
C ASN A 128 -7.74 9.20 9.37
N GLU A 129 -6.83 10.02 8.86
CA GLU A 129 -6.47 10.00 7.44
C GLU A 129 -5.92 8.64 6.98
N ALA A 130 -5.12 7.95 7.82
CA ALA A 130 -4.62 6.62 7.50
C ALA A 130 -5.75 5.59 7.40
N GLU A 131 -6.69 5.61 8.36
CA GLU A 131 -7.87 4.75 8.37
C GLU A 131 -8.80 5.02 7.18
N GLN A 132 -8.97 6.28 6.80
CA GLN A 132 -9.77 6.64 5.63
C GLN A 132 -9.12 6.16 4.32
N ILE A 133 -7.81 6.27 4.17
CA ILE A 133 -7.07 5.78 3.00
C ILE A 133 -7.18 4.26 2.90
N THR A 134 -6.92 3.53 4.00
CA THR A 134 -7.01 2.06 3.99
C THR A 134 -8.43 1.59 3.74
N TYR A 135 -9.45 2.30 4.23
CA TYR A 135 -10.84 2.00 3.90
C TYR A 135 -11.10 2.11 2.39
N VAL A 136 -10.68 3.20 1.76
CA VAL A 136 -10.87 3.38 0.31
C VAL A 136 -10.11 2.31 -0.49
N LEU A 137 -8.87 2.03 -0.13
CA LEU A 137 -8.07 0.98 -0.77
C LEU A 137 -8.70 -0.40 -0.58
N SER A 138 -9.19 -0.71 0.62
CA SER A 138 -9.88 -1.98 0.92
C SER A 138 -11.10 -2.15 0.05
N GLU A 139 -11.97 -1.14 0.00
CA GLU A 139 -13.22 -1.21 -0.77
C GLU A 139 -13.01 -1.26 -2.27
N LYS A 140 -12.01 -0.54 -2.79
CA LYS A 140 -11.83 -0.37 -4.24
C LYS A 140 -10.86 -1.37 -4.86
N ILE A 141 -9.85 -1.80 -4.12
CA ILE A 141 -8.75 -2.61 -4.67
C ILE A 141 -8.58 -3.94 -3.93
N VAL A 142 -8.39 -3.92 -2.61
CA VAL A 142 -8.01 -5.13 -1.84
C VAL A 142 -9.07 -6.22 -1.96
N LYS A 143 -10.35 -5.87 -1.94
CA LYS A 143 -11.46 -6.82 -2.11
C LYS A 143 -11.46 -7.56 -3.45
N GLN A 144 -10.75 -7.08 -4.45
CA GLN A 144 -10.60 -7.76 -5.75
C GLN A 144 -9.49 -8.81 -5.72
N ALA A 145 -8.53 -8.70 -4.76
CA ALA A 145 -7.34 -9.53 -4.72
C ALA A 145 -7.63 -10.90 -4.08
N THR A 146 -7.02 -11.93 -4.64
CA THR A 146 -6.93 -13.27 -4.03
C THR A 146 -5.62 -13.47 -3.30
N HIS A 147 -4.59 -12.72 -3.67
CA HIS A 147 -3.24 -12.75 -3.08
C HIS A 147 -2.72 -11.32 -2.97
N CYS A 148 -2.00 -11.02 -1.89
CA CYS A 148 -1.40 -9.71 -1.66
C CYS A 148 0.08 -9.84 -1.33
N ILE A 149 0.89 -8.94 -1.88
CA ILE A 149 2.29 -8.72 -1.51
C ILE A 149 2.43 -7.25 -1.15
N ASP A 150 2.96 -6.96 0.02
CA ASP A 150 3.29 -5.60 0.43
C ASP A 150 4.81 -5.45 0.56
N MET A 151 5.37 -4.49 -0.18
CA MET A 151 6.81 -4.28 -0.24
C MET A 151 7.23 -3.14 0.68
N HIS A 152 8.01 -3.50 1.68
CA HIS A 152 8.65 -2.59 2.63
C HIS A 152 10.15 -2.51 2.43
N CYS A 153 10.77 -1.51 3.02
CA CYS A 153 12.22 -1.35 3.05
C CYS A 153 12.64 -0.83 4.43
N TRP A 154 13.81 -1.24 4.86
CA TRP A 154 14.46 -0.66 6.02
C TRP A 154 15.47 0.40 5.57
N ASN A 155 15.57 1.46 6.33
CA ASN A 155 16.51 2.56 6.07
C ASN A 155 17.96 2.26 6.52
N ARG A 156 18.22 1.04 6.98
CA ARG A 156 19.53 0.57 7.47
C ARG A 156 19.87 -0.77 6.82
N PHE A 157 21.11 -1.19 6.95
CA PHE A 157 21.53 -2.52 6.52
C PHE A 157 20.70 -3.59 7.23
N SER A 158 20.01 -4.39 6.45
CA SER A 158 19.23 -5.52 6.91
C SER A 158 19.34 -6.66 5.90
N ILE A 159 19.10 -7.87 6.37
CA ILE A 159 18.89 -9.00 5.46
C ILE A 159 17.52 -8.85 4.79
N ALA A 160 17.39 -9.38 3.58
CA ALA A 160 16.09 -9.49 2.94
C ALA A 160 15.23 -10.50 3.71
N VAL A 161 13.99 -10.09 4.04
CA VAL A 161 13.03 -10.95 4.77
C VAL A 161 11.72 -10.95 4.00
N ALA A 162 11.07 -12.10 3.95
CA ALA A 162 9.67 -12.22 3.58
C ALA A 162 8.89 -12.70 4.83
N LEU A 163 7.81 -11.99 5.14
CA LEU A 163 6.87 -12.38 6.19
C LEU A 163 5.63 -12.91 5.51
N SER A 164 5.23 -14.12 5.86
CA SER A 164 3.98 -14.73 5.39
C SER A 164 3.03 -14.95 6.57
N THR A 165 1.76 -15.15 6.25
CA THR A 165 0.81 -15.72 7.24
C THR A 165 1.15 -17.19 7.50
N GLU A 166 0.69 -17.75 8.61
CA GLU A 166 0.87 -19.18 8.95
C GLU A 166 0.03 -20.14 8.07
N ASP A 167 -0.38 -19.69 6.89
CA ASP A 167 -1.08 -20.52 5.91
C ASP A 167 -0.07 -21.44 5.22
N GLU A 168 -0.20 -22.76 5.44
CA GLU A 168 0.69 -23.79 4.88
C GLU A 168 0.86 -23.65 3.36
N LYS A 169 -0.19 -23.26 2.64
CA LYS A 169 -0.14 -23.02 1.18
C LYS A 169 0.68 -21.82 0.75
N GLN A 170 1.02 -20.94 1.67
CA GLN A 170 1.88 -19.78 1.39
C GLN A 170 3.34 -20.03 1.75
N MET A 171 3.62 -21.11 2.49
CA MET A 171 4.97 -21.48 2.91
C MET A 171 5.66 -22.50 1.97
N GLU A 172 4.92 -23.07 1.01
CA GLU A 172 5.44 -23.91 -0.07
C GLU A 172 5.93 -23.04 -1.27
#